data_a16c7bd33937aa916640e8dd9149e837
#
_entry.id   a16c7bd33937aa916640e8dd9149e837
#
_cell.length_a   1.000
_cell.length_b   1.000
_cell.length_c   1.000
_cell.angle_alpha   90.00
_cell.angle_beta   90.00
_cell.angle_gamma   90.00
#
_symmetry.space_group_name_H-M   'P 1'
#
loop_
_entity.id
_entity.type
_entity.pdbx_description
1 polymer ?
#
loop_
_entity_poly.entity_id
_entity_poly.type
_entity_poly.pdbx_seq_one_letter_code
_entity_poly.pdbx_strand_id
1 'polypeptide(L)'
;MKNNDSNVFQASSLVQAMHDKGGVIRALLGGTDAMRAAGKTYLPKWPLEDDDGYKARLNASTLFPALSETIAQMVGRVFYRDMTRLDIPDAIDVQDIDAVGNKLDIFCADWFRDALAYGVSYCVVDYQRGDGVSTMADARAQGLRAQAVLVKNAQVLGWKSERRGGNEVCTQFRYQQTILEEAGEFGTRAVRQVVVLEPGRRRIYREGAGLVDDVTLSVGGQVLDTVPVVALYTEQVGFFAGRPPLLELAHLNIKHWQSQSDQDNITHWARVPLLARIGVTDSEPVRIGGSTIDMPRDTDIRYIEHSGAAINAGAASLEKLESDMRTAGAKLLTKSIQSLTDSQAKDEQTREVSALKTYANRLEDAVAQMLWHFARWLGLPDGGRVEISGNMDIDYNPAVTMQMLRELHNDGILSAETVFREAQKRDIISPDLDWEGEQLKIRAGGHDAG
;
A
#
# COMPACT_ATOMS: atom_id res chain seq x y z
N MET A 1 -21.68 -35.40 7.28
CA MET A 1 -21.46 -34.23 6.37
C MET A 1 -21.15 -32.90 7.08
N LYS A 2 -21.18 -32.80 8.42
CA LYS A 2 -20.95 -31.50 9.15
C LYS A 2 -19.49 -31.13 9.38
N ASN A 3 -18.50 -31.95 9.10
CA ASN A 3 -17.07 -31.67 9.41
C ASN A 3 -16.25 -31.00 8.28
N ASN A 4 -16.82 -30.88 7.06
CA ASN A 4 -16.05 -30.26 5.94
C ASN A 4 -16.27 -28.75 5.82
N ASP A 5 -17.37 -28.23 6.36
CA ASP A 5 -17.72 -26.80 6.19
C ASP A 5 -16.93 -25.88 7.15
N SER A 6 -16.50 -26.39 8.32
CA SER A 6 -15.70 -25.59 9.27
C SER A 6 -14.30 -25.23 8.74
N ASN A 7 -13.77 -26.02 7.82
CA ASN A 7 -12.43 -25.82 7.25
C ASN A 7 -12.40 -24.76 6.14
N VAL A 8 -13.57 -24.36 5.59
CA VAL A 8 -13.65 -23.36 4.50
C VAL A 8 -13.23 -21.97 4.97
N PHE A 9 -13.47 -21.65 6.25
CA PHE A 9 -13.16 -20.36 6.88
C PHE A 9 -11.71 -20.26 7.40
N GLN A 10 -10.95 -21.33 7.35
CA GLN A 10 -9.57 -21.35 7.85
C GLN A 10 -8.59 -21.04 6.72
N ALA A 11 -7.60 -20.18 7.00
CA ALA A 11 -6.51 -19.94 6.09
C ALA A 11 -5.64 -21.22 5.94
N SER A 12 -5.12 -21.44 4.74
CA SER A 12 -4.08 -22.45 4.52
C SER A 12 -2.80 -22.06 5.26
N SER A 13 -1.93 -23.04 5.57
CA SER A 13 -0.68 -22.78 6.31
C SER A 13 0.21 -21.75 5.61
N LEU A 14 0.27 -21.77 4.28
CA LEU A 14 1.04 -20.80 3.49
C LEU A 14 0.45 -19.40 3.61
N VAL A 15 -0.87 -19.27 3.50
CA VAL A 15 -1.55 -17.97 3.64
C VAL A 15 -1.44 -17.47 5.07
N GLN A 16 -1.55 -18.35 6.07
CA GLN A 16 -1.35 -17.95 7.47
C GLN A 16 0.05 -17.39 7.70
N ALA A 17 1.08 -18.04 7.15
CA ALA A 17 2.46 -17.51 7.24
C ALA A 17 2.63 -16.16 6.54
N MET A 18 1.91 -15.90 5.44
CA MET A 18 1.86 -14.58 4.79
C MET A 18 1.15 -13.55 5.68
N HIS A 19 0.02 -13.91 6.28
CA HIS A 19 -0.73 -13.05 7.19
C HIS A 19 0.07 -12.69 8.45
N ASP A 20 0.82 -13.64 9.00
CA ASP A 20 1.67 -13.43 10.18
C ASP A 20 2.78 -12.42 9.86
N LYS A 21 3.46 -12.56 8.71
CA LYS A 21 4.45 -11.59 8.23
C LYS A 21 3.84 -10.23 7.93
N GLY A 22 2.62 -10.20 7.42
CA GLY A 22 1.86 -8.98 7.13
C GLY A 22 1.28 -8.30 8.38
N GLY A 23 1.34 -8.94 9.56
CA GLY A 23 0.74 -8.43 10.79
C GLY A 23 1.28 -7.07 11.21
N VAL A 24 2.59 -6.88 11.14
CA VAL A 24 3.27 -5.61 11.44
C VAL A 24 2.82 -4.50 10.48
N ILE A 25 2.73 -4.80 9.20
CA ILE A 25 2.30 -3.84 8.17
C ILE A 25 0.84 -3.45 8.40
N ARG A 26 -0.03 -4.41 8.71
CA ARG A 26 -1.44 -4.16 9.00
C ARG A 26 -1.61 -3.22 10.20
N ALA A 27 -0.85 -3.43 11.27
CA ALA A 27 -0.89 -2.57 12.46
C ALA A 27 -0.42 -1.14 12.13
N LEU A 28 0.70 -0.99 11.41
CA LEU A 28 1.23 0.32 11.01
C LEU A 28 0.28 1.08 10.07
N LEU A 29 -0.30 0.39 9.07
CA LEU A 29 -1.26 0.99 8.15
C LEU A 29 -2.60 1.34 8.82
N GLY A 30 -2.94 0.66 9.90
CA GLY A 30 -4.09 1.00 10.74
C GLY A 30 -3.88 2.23 11.62
N GLY A 31 -2.67 2.80 11.63
CA GLY A 31 -2.34 4.04 12.34
C GLY A 31 -2.23 3.88 13.86
N THR A 32 -2.27 5.02 14.55
CA THR A 32 -2.08 5.08 16.01
C THR A 32 -3.06 4.19 16.77
N ASP A 33 -4.33 4.17 16.38
CA ASP A 33 -5.35 3.38 17.08
C ASP A 33 -5.11 1.88 16.96
N ALA A 34 -4.74 1.40 15.77
CA ALA A 34 -4.40 0.00 15.57
C ALA A 34 -3.11 -0.40 16.33
N MET A 35 -2.13 0.49 16.40
CA MET A 35 -0.91 0.28 17.18
C MET A 35 -1.20 0.21 18.69
N ARG A 36 -2.07 1.09 19.20
CA ARG A 36 -2.53 1.03 20.58
C ARG A 36 -3.33 -0.23 20.86
N ALA A 37 -4.21 -0.63 19.95
CA ALA A 37 -4.97 -1.89 20.08
C ALA A 37 -4.07 -3.14 20.07
N ALA A 38 -2.97 -3.13 19.32
CA ALA A 38 -1.98 -4.21 19.32
C ALA A 38 -1.19 -4.30 20.64
N GLY A 39 -1.11 -3.24 21.40
CA GLY A 39 -0.58 -3.17 22.76
C GLY A 39 0.81 -3.78 22.91
N LYS A 40 0.95 -4.75 23.80
CA LYS A 40 2.23 -5.40 24.12
C LYS A 40 2.94 -6.08 22.94
N THR A 41 2.23 -6.34 21.84
CA THR A 41 2.83 -6.93 20.64
C THR A 41 3.87 -6.00 20.01
N TYR A 42 3.58 -4.69 19.98
CA TYR A 42 4.46 -3.70 19.36
C TYR A 42 4.98 -2.63 20.33
N LEU A 43 4.41 -2.53 21.53
CA LEU A 43 4.94 -1.72 22.63
C LEU A 43 5.10 -2.59 23.88
N PRO A 44 6.25 -3.27 24.04
CA PRO A 44 6.49 -4.12 25.19
C PRO A 44 6.38 -3.36 26.51
N LYS A 45 5.82 -4.01 27.55
CA LYS A 45 5.82 -3.51 28.91
C LYS A 45 7.23 -3.62 29.51
N TRP A 46 7.73 -2.60 30.18
CA TRP A 46 9.01 -2.67 30.87
C TRP A 46 8.93 -3.59 32.09
N PRO A 47 10.05 -4.23 32.49
CA PRO A 47 10.04 -5.22 33.58
C PRO A 47 9.50 -4.70 34.92
N LEU A 48 9.72 -3.43 35.24
CA LEU A 48 9.29 -2.81 36.51
C LEU A 48 8.12 -1.84 36.33
N GLU A 49 7.54 -1.73 35.13
CA GLU A 49 6.40 -0.88 34.86
C GLU A 49 5.13 -1.52 35.43
N ASP A 50 4.29 -0.78 36.15
CA ASP A 50 2.97 -1.26 36.54
C ASP A 50 1.97 -1.22 35.39
N ASP A 51 0.78 -1.76 35.57
CA ASP A 51 -0.21 -1.84 34.50
C ASP A 51 -0.85 -0.49 34.18
N ASP A 52 -0.92 0.42 35.15
CA ASP A 52 -1.50 1.75 34.94
C ASP A 52 -0.50 2.67 34.25
N GLY A 53 0.77 2.60 34.61
CA GLY A 53 1.87 3.26 33.90
C GLY A 53 1.98 2.80 32.46
N TYR A 54 1.91 1.50 32.21
CA TYR A 54 1.88 0.96 30.86
C TYR A 54 0.70 1.48 30.02
N LYS A 55 -0.51 1.48 30.60
CA LYS A 55 -1.71 2.01 29.92
C LYS A 55 -1.57 3.50 29.62
N ALA A 56 -1.05 4.28 30.56
CA ALA A 56 -0.81 5.71 30.35
C ALA A 56 0.19 5.96 29.22
N ARG A 57 1.32 5.24 29.22
CA ARG A 57 2.33 5.30 28.17
C ARG A 57 1.78 4.88 26.80
N LEU A 58 1.05 3.77 26.73
CA LEU A 58 0.43 3.28 25.50
C LEU A 58 -0.57 4.29 24.93
N ASN A 59 -1.42 4.88 25.77
CA ASN A 59 -2.41 5.88 25.35
C ASN A 59 -1.78 7.22 24.93
N ALA A 60 -0.63 7.57 25.46
CA ALA A 60 0.11 8.77 25.06
C ALA A 60 0.89 8.59 23.76
N SER A 61 1.29 7.34 23.44
CA SER A 61 2.13 7.06 22.26
C SER A 61 1.40 7.38 20.95
N THR A 62 2.10 8.01 20.01
CA THR A 62 1.60 8.38 18.69
C THR A 62 2.49 7.79 17.59
N LEU A 63 1.91 7.24 16.55
CA LEU A 63 2.64 6.64 15.45
C LEU A 63 3.16 7.73 14.49
N PHE A 64 4.45 7.71 14.19
CA PHE A 64 5.00 8.39 13.03
C PHE A 64 4.66 7.60 11.77
N PRO A 65 3.95 8.16 10.78
CA PRO A 65 3.31 7.40 9.69
C PRO A 65 4.26 7.06 8.52
N ALA A 66 5.53 6.72 8.78
CA ALA A 66 6.55 6.55 7.74
C ALA A 66 6.17 5.51 6.68
N LEU A 67 5.63 4.36 7.09
CA LEU A 67 5.25 3.30 6.15
C LEU A 67 4.08 3.72 5.25
N SER A 68 3.02 4.27 5.84
CA SER A 68 1.83 4.68 5.09
C SER A 68 2.10 5.84 4.13
N GLU A 69 2.91 6.81 4.56
CA GLU A 69 3.35 7.92 3.71
C GLU A 69 4.22 7.44 2.55
N THR A 70 5.17 6.52 2.82
CA THR A 70 6.00 5.93 1.76
C THR A 70 5.14 5.23 0.72
N ILE A 71 4.19 4.39 1.14
CA ILE A 71 3.28 3.70 0.23
C ILE A 71 2.44 4.71 -0.56
N ALA A 72 1.87 5.72 0.09
CA ALA A 72 1.07 6.75 -0.57
C ALA A 72 1.89 7.53 -1.62
N GLN A 73 3.13 7.91 -1.30
CA GLN A 73 4.04 8.56 -2.24
C GLN A 73 4.37 7.68 -3.44
N MET A 74 4.64 6.38 -3.24
CA MET A 74 4.94 5.44 -4.33
C MET A 74 3.73 5.25 -5.25
N VAL A 75 2.54 5.09 -4.69
CA VAL A 75 1.28 5.03 -5.47
C VAL A 75 1.08 6.33 -6.23
N GLY A 76 1.22 7.49 -5.59
CA GLY A 76 1.08 8.79 -6.23
C GLY A 76 2.07 9.00 -7.38
N ARG A 77 3.28 8.44 -7.31
CA ARG A 77 4.24 8.49 -8.41
C ARG A 77 3.85 7.61 -9.61
N VAL A 78 3.32 6.42 -9.36
CA VAL A 78 2.86 5.51 -10.41
C VAL A 78 1.63 6.08 -11.12
N PHE A 79 0.68 6.64 -10.37
CA PHE A 79 -0.56 7.24 -10.87
C PHE A 79 -0.49 8.78 -10.96
N TYR A 80 0.70 9.33 -11.17
CA TYR A 80 0.88 10.77 -11.35
C TYR A 80 0.15 11.31 -12.58
N ARG A 81 0.01 10.47 -13.62
CA ARG A 81 -0.79 10.71 -14.82
C ARG A 81 -1.81 9.60 -14.96
N ASP A 82 -2.94 9.92 -15.58
CA ASP A 82 -3.95 8.94 -15.94
C ASP A 82 -3.33 7.83 -16.82
N MET A 83 -3.80 6.60 -16.63
CA MET A 83 -3.34 5.48 -17.46
C MET A 83 -3.83 5.66 -18.90
N THR A 84 -2.93 5.49 -19.86
CA THR A 84 -3.29 5.44 -21.28
C THR A 84 -3.99 4.12 -21.57
N ARG A 85 -5.20 4.18 -22.12
CA ARG A 85 -6.03 3.01 -22.45
C ARG A 85 -5.84 2.69 -23.90
N LEU A 86 -5.50 1.43 -24.21
CA LEU A 86 -5.22 0.95 -25.55
C LEU A 86 -6.14 -0.23 -25.87
N ASP A 87 -6.91 -0.07 -26.92
CA ASP A 87 -7.77 -1.11 -27.51
C ASP A 87 -8.79 -1.73 -26.51
N ILE A 88 -9.17 -1.02 -25.46
CA ILE A 88 -10.19 -1.49 -24.50
C ILE A 88 -11.57 -1.39 -25.16
N PRO A 89 -12.32 -2.49 -25.27
CA PRO A 89 -13.65 -2.46 -25.84
C PRO A 89 -14.64 -1.58 -25.02
N ASP A 90 -15.49 -0.82 -25.68
CA ASP A 90 -16.51 0.03 -25.05
C ASP A 90 -17.50 -0.76 -24.17
N ALA A 91 -17.62 -2.07 -24.37
CA ALA A 91 -18.44 -2.95 -23.56
C ALA A 91 -17.87 -3.17 -22.13
N ILE A 92 -16.62 -2.82 -21.89
CA ILE A 92 -15.99 -2.83 -20.57
C ILE A 92 -16.11 -1.43 -19.98
N ASP A 93 -16.91 -1.29 -18.93
CA ASP A 93 -17.14 0.00 -18.29
C ASP A 93 -15.97 0.40 -17.40
N VAL A 94 -15.00 1.11 -17.98
CA VAL A 94 -13.81 1.61 -17.27
C VAL A 94 -14.10 2.82 -16.37
N GLN A 95 -15.32 3.41 -16.45
CA GLN A 95 -15.72 4.51 -15.58
C GLN A 95 -16.30 4.01 -14.25
N ASP A 96 -16.75 2.74 -14.22
CA ASP A 96 -17.23 2.07 -13.03
C ASP A 96 -16.88 0.57 -13.11
N ILE A 97 -15.58 0.26 -13.00
CA ILE A 97 -15.05 -1.09 -13.24
C ILE A 97 -15.46 -2.10 -12.18
N ASP A 98 -15.74 -1.64 -10.96
CA ASP A 98 -16.07 -2.47 -9.79
C ASP A 98 -17.56 -2.46 -9.42
N ALA A 99 -18.40 -1.78 -10.19
CA ALA A 99 -19.83 -1.61 -9.95
C ALA A 99 -20.20 -0.92 -8.60
N VAL A 100 -19.25 -0.14 -8.04
CA VAL A 100 -19.49 0.73 -6.87
C VAL A 100 -19.07 2.18 -7.11
N GLY A 101 -18.79 2.54 -8.36
CA GLY A 101 -18.51 3.89 -8.82
C GLY A 101 -17.02 4.22 -8.98
N ASN A 102 -16.12 3.26 -8.85
CA ASN A 102 -14.70 3.52 -9.02
C ASN A 102 -14.27 3.34 -10.49
N LYS A 103 -13.57 4.37 -10.99
CA LYS A 103 -12.88 4.28 -12.29
C LYS A 103 -11.74 3.28 -12.23
N LEU A 104 -11.35 2.77 -13.41
CA LEU A 104 -10.24 1.84 -13.56
C LEU A 104 -8.95 2.34 -12.87
N ASP A 105 -8.61 3.63 -13.01
CA ASP A 105 -7.41 4.22 -12.41
C ASP A 105 -7.43 4.16 -10.88
N ILE A 106 -8.57 4.47 -10.26
CA ILE A 106 -8.75 4.42 -8.80
C ILE A 106 -8.68 2.98 -8.30
N PHE A 107 -9.37 2.06 -8.98
CA PHE A 107 -9.32 0.64 -8.66
C PHE A 107 -7.90 0.09 -8.73
N CYS A 108 -7.16 0.42 -9.80
CA CYS A 108 -5.77 0.00 -9.98
C CYS A 108 -4.83 0.61 -8.93
N ALA A 109 -5.07 1.86 -8.52
CA ALA A 109 -4.29 2.51 -7.46
C ALA A 109 -4.48 1.79 -6.10
N ASP A 110 -5.70 1.38 -5.76
CA ASP A 110 -5.99 0.63 -4.55
C ASP A 110 -5.43 -0.80 -4.61
N TRP A 111 -5.52 -1.45 -5.78
CA TRP A 111 -4.92 -2.77 -6.00
C TRP A 111 -3.40 -2.72 -5.86
N PHE A 112 -2.77 -1.73 -6.47
CA PHE A 112 -1.32 -1.52 -6.38
C PHE A 112 -0.87 -1.17 -4.95
N ARG A 113 -1.64 -0.37 -4.22
CA ARG A 113 -1.38 -0.04 -2.81
C ARG A 113 -1.32 -1.28 -1.93
N ASP A 114 -2.28 -2.19 -2.06
CA ASP A 114 -2.30 -3.44 -1.29
C ASP A 114 -1.15 -4.37 -1.71
N ALA A 115 -0.85 -4.49 -3.01
CA ALA A 115 0.28 -5.24 -3.51
C ALA A 115 1.63 -4.68 -3.03
N LEU A 116 1.78 -3.35 -2.99
CA LEU A 116 3.00 -2.70 -2.49
C LEU A 116 3.17 -2.89 -0.99
N ALA A 117 2.06 -2.93 -0.23
CA ALA A 117 2.09 -3.19 1.19
C ALA A 117 2.49 -4.65 1.51
N TYR A 118 1.92 -5.62 0.80
CA TYR A 118 1.99 -7.04 1.19
C TYR A 118 2.78 -7.94 0.22
N GLY A 119 3.28 -7.40 -0.90
CA GLY A 119 4.03 -8.14 -1.90
C GLY A 119 3.17 -8.79 -2.98
N VAL A 120 1.89 -9.02 -2.71
CA VAL A 120 0.88 -9.55 -3.62
C VAL A 120 -0.51 -9.11 -3.20
N SER A 121 -1.35 -8.80 -4.19
CA SER A 121 -2.78 -8.53 -4.04
C SER A 121 -3.54 -9.13 -5.22
N TYR A 122 -4.87 -9.26 -5.12
CA TYR A 122 -5.60 -10.04 -6.10
C TYR A 122 -6.81 -9.26 -6.62
N CYS A 123 -7.15 -9.51 -7.88
CA CYS A 123 -8.38 -9.07 -8.48
C CYS A 123 -9.17 -10.29 -8.98
N VAL A 124 -10.43 -10.38 -8.62
CA VAL A 124 -11.38 -11.36 -9.15
C VAL A 124 -12.30 -10.64 -10.14
N VAL A 125 -12.47 -11.19 -11.32
CA VAL A 125 -13.48 -10.70 -12.28
C VAL A 125 -14.73 -11.56 -12.14
N ASP A 126 -15.75 -11.02 -11.48
CA ASP A 126 -17.02 -11.68 -11.26
C ASP A 126 -18.10 -11.13 -12.21
N TYR A 127 -19.15 -11.91 -12.43
CA TYR A 127 -20.29 -11.49 -13.21
C TYR A 127 -21.53 -11.48 -12.31
N GLN A 128 -22.22 -10.33 -12.28
CA GLN A 128 -23.45 -10.20 -11.52
C GLN A 128 -24.53 -11.12 -12.08
N ARG A 129 -25.31 -11.71 -11.21
CA ARG A 129 -26.46 -12.54 -11.59
C ARG A 129 -27.76 -11.81 -11.32
N GLY A 130 -28.74 -12.06 -12.20
CA GLY A 130 -30.12 -11.67 -12.00
C GLY A 130 -31.06 -12.88 -12.07
N ASP A 131 -32.16 -12.81 -11.38
CA ASP A 131 -33.18 -13.84 -11.41
C ASP A 131 -33.86 -13.88 -12.79
N GLY A 132 -33.97 -15.09 -13.36
CA GLY A 132 -34.62 -15.30 -14.64
C GLY A 132 -33.85 -14.85 -15.89
N VAL A 133 -32.57 -14.51 -15.73
CA VAL A 133 -31.68 -14.11 -16.84
C VAL A 133 -31.25 -15.33 -17.62
N SER A 134 -31.67 -15.42 -18.88
CA SER A 134 -31.31 -16.51 -19.80
C SER A 134 -30.52 -16.01 -21.01
N THR A 135 -30.55 -14.70 -21.30
CA THR A 135 -29.86 -14.11 -22.46
C THR A 135 -29.03 -12.88 -22.05
N MET A 136 -28.07 -12.52 -22.92
CA MET A 136 -27.30 -11.27 -22.76
C MET A 136 -28.20 -10.01 -22.82
N ALA A 137 -29.33 -10.09 -23.54
CA ALA A 137 -30.31 -9.01 -23.59
C ALA A 137 -30.99 -8.84 -22.22
N ASP A 138 -31.41 -9.94 -21.57
CA ASP A 138 -31.99 -9.92 -20.22
C ASP A 138 -30.99 -9.39 -19.19
N ALA A 139 -29.75 -9.81 -19.30
CA ALA A 139 -28.69 -9.33 -18.42
C ALA A 139 -28.48 -7.80 -18.54
N ARG A 140 -28.42 -7.28 -19.75
CA ARG A 140 -28.33 -5.84 -20.01
C ARG A 140 -29.56 -5.08 -19.53
N ALA A 141 -30.78 -5.63 -19.72
CA ALA A 141 -32.01 -5.03 -19.24
C ALA A 141 -32.05 -4.92 -17.71
N GLN A 142 -31.44 -5.84 -17.00
CA GLN A 142 -31.29 -5.81 -15.53
C GLN A 142 -30.01 -5.09 -15.05
N GLY A 143 -29.22 -4.51 -15.95
CA GLY A 143 -27.98 -3.82 -15.59
C GLY A 143 -26.87 -4.76 -15.11
N LEU A 144 -26.96 -6.06 -15.38
CA LEU A 144 -25.95 -7.05 -14.95
C LEU A 144 -24.73 -6.97 -15.86
N ARG A 145 -23.57 -6.91 -15.23
CA ARG A 145 -22.30 -6.77 -15.94
C ARG A 145 -21.15 -7.49 -15.22
N ALA A 146 -20.06 -7.69 -15.91
CA ALA A 146 -18.81 -8.07 -15.29
C ALA A 146 -18.30 -6.93 -14.41
N GLN A 147 -17.69 -7.27 -13.28
CA GLN A 147 -17.10 -6.33 -12.32
C GLN A 147 -15.77 -6.84 -11.79
N ALA A 148 -14.87 -5.92 -11.50
CA ALA A 148 -13.63 -6.22 -10.79
C ALA A 148 -13.87 -6.18 -9.28
N VAL A 149 -13.44 -7.20 -8.59
CA VAL A 149 -13.49 -7.29 -7.13
C VAL A 149 -12.06 -7.31 -6.59
N LEU A 150 -11.68 -6.25 -5.88
CA LEU A 150 -10.39 -6.20 -5.20
C LEU A 150 -10.41 -7.14 -4.00
N VAL A 151 -9.58 -8.18 -4.04
CA VAL A 151 -9.36 -9.11 -2.94
C VAL A 151 -8.01 -8.78 -2.30
N LYS A 152 -8.07 -8.05 -1.20
CA LYS A 152 -6.87 -7.66 -0.44
C LYS A 152 -6.15 -8.87 0.12
N ASN A 153 -4.84 -8.77 0.29
CA ASN A 153 -4.02 -9.84 0.86
C ASN A 153 -4.61 -10.45 2.14
N ALA A 154 -5.11 -9.64 3.05
CA ALA A 154 -5.71 -10.08 4.31
C ALA A 154 -7.02 -10.87 4.17
N GLN A 155 -7.67 -10.81 3.00
CA GLN A 155 -8.94 -11.51 2.74
C GLN A 155 -8.74 -12.93 2.18
N VAL A 156 -7.56 -13.23 1.63
CA VAL A 156 -7.29 -14.54 1.03
C VAL A 156 -7.22 -15.61 2.12
N LEU A 157 -7.81 -16.77 1.85
CA LEU A 157 -7.78 -17.93 2.72
C LEU A 157 -6.98 -19.10 2.13
N GLY A 158 -6.81 -19.14 0.80
CA GLY A 158 -6.01 -20.18 0.18
C GLY A 158 -6.27 -20.34 -1.31
N TRP A 159 -5.41 -21.10 -1.93
CA TRP A 159 -5.53 -21.50 -3.33
C TRP A 159 -5.02 -22.92 -3.52
N LYS A 160 -5.38 -23.50 -4.66
CA LYS A 160 -4.76 -24.71 -5.20
C LYS A 160 -4.31 -24.42 -6.62
N SER A 161 -3.23 -25.05 -7.04
CA SER A 161 -2.70 -24.96 -8.38
C SER A 161 -2.31 -26.34 -8.90
N GLU A 162 -2.23 -26.46 -10.22
CA GLU A 162 -1.70 -27.65 -10.89
C GLU A 162 -0.87 -27.23 -12.11
N ARG A 163 0.04 -28.09 -12.55
CA ARG A 163 0.80 -27.86 -13.77
C ARG A 163 0.06 -28.40 -14.98
N ARG A 164 -0.26 -27.49 -15.94
CA ARG A 164 -0.84 -27.82 -17.24
C ARG A 164 0.07 -27.31 -18.34
N GLY A 165 0.57 -28.18 -19.20
CA GLY A 165 1.41 -27.79 -20.34
C GLY A 165 2.69 -27.01 -19.94
N GLY A 166 3.25 -27.26 -18.76
CA GLY A 166 4.42 -26.55 -18.23
C GLY A 166 4.11 -25.32 -17.38
N ASN A 167 2.90 -24.77 -17.48
CA ASN A 167 2.46 -23.60 -16.71
C ASN A 167 1.75 -24.02 -15.41
N GLU A 168 1.94 -23.25 -14.35
CA GLU A 168 1.17 -23.40 -13.11
C GLU A 168 -0.14 -22.63 -13.24
N VAL A 169 -1.27 -23.30 -13.03
CA VAL A 169 -2.63 -22.77 -13.21
C VAL A 169 -3.39 -22.88 -11.91
N CYS A 170 -4.14 -21.84 -11.56
CA CYS A 170 -5.03 -21.85 -10.40
C CYS A 170 -6.22 -22.79 -10.67
N THR A 171 -6.45 -23.75 -9.76
CA THR A 171 -7.60 -24.65 -9.81
C THR A 171 -8.62 -24.42 -8.71
N GLN A 172 -8.26 -23.67 -7.67
CA GLN A 172 -9.17 -23.17 -6.64
C GLN A 172 -8.60 -21.89 -6.03
N PHE A 173 -9.44 -20.88 -5.85
CA PHE A 173 -9.11 -19.68 -5.10
C PHE A 173 -10.19 -19.43 -4.05
N ARG A 174 -9.78 -19.05 -2.83
CA ARG A 174 -10.69 -18.92 -1.71
C ARG A 174 -10.38 -17.64 -0.92
N TYR A 175 -11.40 -16.81 -0.74
CA TYR A 175 -11.26 -15.57 0.01
C TYR A 175 -12.50 -15.28 0.86
N GLN A 176 -12.32 -14.48 1.90
CA GLN A 176 -13.39 -14.05 2.78
C GLN A 176 -13.76 -12.59 2.50
N GLN A 177 -15.03 -12.31 2.73
CA GLN A 177 -15.58 -10.95 2.72
C GLN A 177 -16.60 -10.82 3.85
N THR A 178 -16.84 -9.58 4.29
CA THR A 178 -17.91 -9.26 5.23
C THR A 178 -19.02 -8.61 4.46
N ILE A 179 -20.24 -9.16 4.55
CA ILE A 179 -21.44 -8.57 4.01
C ILE A 179 -22.30 -7.99 5.14
N LEU A 180 -23.09 -6.97 4.84
CA LEU A 180 -24.07 -6.40 5.76
C LEU A 180 -25.44 -6.98 5.40
N GLU A 181 -26.03 -7.71 6.34
CA GLU A 181 -27.41 -8.19 6.25
C GLU A 181 -28.32 -7.27 7.04
N GLU A 182 -29.54 -7.07 6.57
CA GLU A 182 -30.57 -6.33 7.31
C GLU A 182 -30.88 -7.03 8.64
N ALA A 183 -30.93 -6.25 9.71
CA ALA A 183 -31.23 -6.71 11.07
C ALA A 183 -32.32 -5.81 11.68
N GLY A 184 -33.58 -6.07 11.33
CA GLY A 184 -34.70 -5.20 11.66
C GLY A 184 -34.80 -4.00 10.73
N GLU A 185 -35.68 -3.04 11.07
CA GLU A 185 -36.03 -1.89 10.21
C GLU A 185 -34.86 -0.92 9.97
N PHE A 186 -33.98 -0.74 10.96
CA PHE A 186 -32.91 0.27 10.92
C PHE A 186 -31.51 -0.30 11.18
N GLY A 187 -31.42 -1.59 11.46
CA GLY A 187 -30.16 -2.24 11.84
C GLY A 187 -29.53 -3.04 10.70
N THR A 188 -28.21 -3.17 10.76
CA THR A 188 -27.45 -4.09 9.92
C THR A 188 -26.57 -4.99 10.78
N ARG A 189 -26.38 -6.21 10.32
CA ARG A 189 -25.49 -7.19 10.94
C ARG A 189 -24.38 -7.58 9.97
N ALA A 190 -23.14 -7.46 10.41
CA ALA A 190 -21.99 -7.94 9.66
C ALA A 190 -21.96 -9.49 9.70
N VAL A 191 -21.93 -10.12 8.54
CA VAL A 191 -21.87 -11.56 8.37
C VAL A 191 -20.64 -11.93 7.56
N ARG A 192 -19.84 -12.86 8.08
CA ARG A 192 -18.65 -13.36 7.40
C ARG A 192 -19.06 -14.39 6.34
N GLN A 193 -18.55 -14.19 5.13
CA GLN A 193 -18.83 -15.03 3.98
C GLN A 193 -17.52 -15.43 3.32
N VAL A 194 -17.43 -16.64 2.81
CA VAL A 194 -16.29 -17.15 2.03
C VAL A 194 -16.74 -17.49 0.63
N VAL A 195 -16.05 -16.95 -0.35
CA VAL A 195 -16.20 -17.25 -1.76
C VAL A 195 -15.12 -18.26 -2.17
N VAL A 196 -15.54 -19.34 -2.81
CA VAL A 196 -14.68 -20.37 -3.38
C VAL A 196 -14.86 -20.39 -4.88
N LEU A 197 -13.81 -20.09 -5.62
CA LEU A 197 -13.78 -20.09 -7.08
C LEU A 197 -13.01 -21.30 -7.57
N GLU A 198 -13.59 -22.02 -8.51
CA GLU A 198 -12.99 -23.15 -9.24
C GLU A 198 -13.25 -22.94 -10.73
N PRO A 199 -12.54 -23.62 -11.64
CA PRO A 199 -12.87 -23.54 -13.06
C PRO A 199 -14.34 -23.86 -13.30
N GLY A 200 -15.08 -22.89 -13.83
CA GLY A 200 -16.50 -23.01 -14.13
C GLY A 200 -17.44 -23.10 -12.93
N ARG A 201 -16.99 -22.85 -11.71
CA ARG A 201 -17.85 -22.96 -10.55
C ARG A 201 -17.54 -21.90 -9.49
N ARG A 202 -18.58 -21.30 -8.88
CA ARG A 202 -18.49 -20.43 -7.71
C ARG A 202 -19.35 -21.01 -6.60
N ARG A 203 -18.80 -21.08 -5.37
CA ARG A 203 -19.55 -21.46 -4.16
C ARG A 203 -19.40 -20.37 -3.11
N ILE A 204 -20.49 -20.11 -2.39
CA ILE A 204 -20.51 -19.14 -1.30
C ILE A 204 -20.94 -19.83 -0.01
N TYR A 205 -20.13 -19.68 1.02
CA TYR A 205 -20.40 -20.17 2.35
C TYR A 205 -20.58 -18.99 3.31
N ARG A 206 -21.63 -19.05 4.13
CA ARG A 206 -21.86 -18.07 5.20
C ARG A 206 -21.64 -18.67 6.56
N GLU A 207 -21.08 -17.89 7.45
CA GLU A 207 -20.88 -18.28 8.85
C GLU A 207 -22.25 -18.58 9.51
N GLY A 208 -22.38 -19.76 10.09
CA GLY A 208 -23.64 -20.22 10.71
C GLY A 208 -24.70 -20.78 9.75
N ALA A 209 -24.57 -20.55 8.44
CA ALA A 209 -25.55 -21.06 7.44
C ALA A 209 -24.96 -22.15 6.51
N GLY A 210 -23.64 -22.29 6.43
CA GLY A 210 -22.99 -23.24 5.52
C GLY A 210 -23.02 -22.78 4.06
N LEU A 211 -23.15 -23.71 3.12
CA LEU A 211 -23.23 -23.43 1.68
C LEU A 211 -24.57 -22.73 1.35
N VAL A 212 -24.49 -21.49 0.87
CA VAL A 212 -25.67 -20.66 0.54
C VAL A 212 -25.86 -20.43 -0.97
N ASP A 213 -24.78 -20.58 -1.76
CA ASP A 213 -24.83 -20.45 -3.21
C ASP A 213 -23.84 -21.43 -3.88
N ASP A 214 -24.27 -22.04 -4.98
CA ASP A 214 -23.44 -22.96 -5.77
C ASP A 214 -23.81 -22.82 -7.26
N VAL A 215 -22.90 -22.23 -8.00
CA VAL A 215 -23.17 -21.66 -9.29
C VAL A 215 -22.18 -22.15 -10.33
N THR A 216 -22.69 -22.59 -11.48
CA THR A 216 -21.87 -22.83 -12.67
C THR A 216 -21.59 -21.50 -13.38
N LEU A 217 -20.30 -21.23 -13.62
CA LEU A 217 -19.84 -20.07 -14.38
C LEU A 217 -19.70 -20.45 -15.85
N SER A 218 -20.54 -19.86 -16.71
CA SER A 218 -20.56 -20.16 -18.14
C SER A 218 -20.86 -18.92 -18.96
N VAL A 219 -20.31 -18.85 -20.16
CA VAL A 219 -20.52 -17.78 -21.16
C VAL A 219 -20.92 -18.42 -22.49
N GLY A 220 -22.02 -17.98 -23.08
CA GLY A 220 -22.52 -18.53 -24.35
C GLY A 220 -22.75 -20.04 -24.30
N GLY A 221 -23.11 -20.61 -23.13
CA GLY A 221 -23.32 -22.03 -22.94
C GLY A 221 -22.04 -22.85 -22.70
N GLN A 222 -20.87 -22.24 -22.74
CA GLN A 222 -19.60 -22.88 -22.45
C GLN A 222 -19.16 -22.57 -21.02
N VAL A 223 -18.83 -23.63 -20.26
CA VAL A 223 -18.31 -23.50 -18.88
C VAL A 223 -16.91 -22.89 -18.92
N LEU A 224 -16.65 -21.92 -18.04
CA LEU A 224 -15.32 -21.33 -17.91
C LEU A 224 -14.30 -22.37 -17.45
N ASP A 225 -13.20 -22.49 -18.15
CA ASP A 225 -12.12 -23.46 -17.90
C ASP A 225 -11.02 -22.93 -16.97
N THR A 226 -11.13 -21.66 -16.56
CA THR A 226 -10.15 -20.95 -15.71
C THR A 226 -10.83 -20.30 -14.54
N VAL A 227 -10.10 -20.14 -13.44
CA VAL A 227 -10.53 -19.33 -12.29
C VAL A 227 -10.29 -17.84 -12.65
N PRO A 228 -11.31 -16.97 -12.59
CA PRO A 228 -11.19 -15.57 -12.99
C PRO A 228 -10.51 -14.72 -11.89
N VAL A 229 -9.27 -15.05 -11.56
CA VAL A 229 -8.45 -14.35 -10.56
C VAL A 229 -7.10 -13.98 -11.12
N VAL A 230 -6.69 -12.75 -10.88
CA VAL A 230 -5.38 -12.22 -11.27
C VAL A 230 -4.62 -11.80 -10.03
N ALA A 231 -3.36 -12.19 -9.93
CA ALA A 231 -2.46 -11.77 -8.87
C ALA A 231 -1.53 -10.66 -9.36
N LEU A 232 -1.55 -9.53 -8.68
CA LEU A 232 -0.57 -8.46 -8.87
C LEU A 232 0.57 -8.64 -7.87
N TYR A 233 1.78 -8.86 -8.37
CA TYR A 233 2.97 -9.01 -7.56
C TYR A 233 3.84 -7.75 -7.60
N THR A 234 4.25 -7.28 -6.43
CA THR A 234 5.41 -6.39 -6.34
C THR A 234 6.66 -7.21 -6.06
N GLU A 235 6.62 -8.17 -5.16
CA GLU A 235 7.73 -9.09 -4.92
C GLU A 235 7.20 -10.53 -4.84
N GLN A 236 7.33 -11.29 -5.93
CA GLN A 236 6.87 -12.66 -6.03
C GLN A 236 7.86 -13.64 -5.40
N VAL A 237 7.36 -14.53 -4.52
CA VAL A 237 8.14 -15.62 -3.92
C VAL A 237 7.61 -17.00 -4.30
N GLY A 238 6.44 -17.07 -4.94
CA GLY A 238 5.83 -18.30 -5.41
C GLY A 238 4.53 -18.03 -6.17
N PHE A 239 3.84 -19.09 -6.59
CA PHE A 239 2.53 -18.96 -7.20
C PHE A 239 1.54 -18.40 -6.18
N PHE A 240 0.91 -17.28 -6.49
CA PHE A 240 0.02 -16.49 -5.61
C PHE A 240 0.64 -16.09 -4.27
N ALA A 241 1.96 -16.13 -4.12
CA ALA A 241 2.66 -15.77 -2.91
C ALA A 241 3.63 -14.61 -3.13
N GLY A 242 3.60 -13.62 -2.23
CA GLY A 242 4.45 -12.44 -2.26
C GLY A 242 5.15 -12.20 -0.92
N ARG A 243 6.19 -11.36 -0.96
CA ARG A 243 6.88 -10.84 0.21
C ARG A 243 6.73 -9.32 0.23
N PRO A 244 6.39 -8.72 1.38
CA PRO A 244 6.30 -7.26 1.49
C PRO A 244 7.63 -6.57 1.14
N PRO A 245 7.67 -5.70 0.11
CA PRO A 245 8.92 -5.04 -0.30
C PRO A 245 9.40 -4.00 0.72
N LEU A 246 8.50 -3.49 1.54
CA LEU A 246 8.77 -2.47 2.57
C LEU A 246 8.85 -3.05 4.00
N LEU A 247 9.09 -4.37 4.14
CA LEU A 247 9.12 -5.03 5.45
C LEU A 247 10.19 -4.44 6.38
N GLU A 248 11.38 -4.13 5.85
CA GLU A 248 12.46 -3.54 6.65
C GLU A 248 12.10 -2.12 7.12
N LEU A 249 11.44 -1.33 6.28
CA LEU A 249 10.89 -0.03 6.69
C LEU A 249 9.84 -0.20 7.80
N ALA A 250 8.99 -1.22 7.71
CA ALA A 250 8.01 -1.52 8.75
C ALA A 250 8.69 -1.84 10.10
N HIS A 251 9.78 -2.61 10.11
CA HIS A 251 10.53 -2.88 11.33
C HIS A 251 11.22 -1.64 11.91
N LEU A 252 11.78 -0.77 11.06
CA LEU A 252 12.30 0.52 11.50
C LEU A 252 11.20 1.41 12.10
N ASN A 253 10.01 1.40 11.51
CA ASN A 253 8.87 2.17 12.01
C ASN A 253 8.36 1.65 13.37
N ILE A 254 8.39 0.33 13.62
CA ILE A 254 8.12 -0.24 14.95
C ILE A 254 9.18 0.21 15.96
N LYS A 255 10.45 0.18 15.57
CA LYS A 255 11.54 0.67 16.43
C LYS A 255 11.36 2.14 16.78
N HIS A 256 10.97 2.96 15.80
CA HIS A 256 10.66 4.37 16.02
C HIS A 256 9.49 4.53 17.01
N TRP A 257 8.40 3.78 16.84
CA TRP A 257 7.25 3.78 17.74
C TRP A 257 7.65 3.52 19.20
N GLN A 258 8.50 2.52 19.44
CA GLN A 258 9.01 2.18 20.77
C GLN A 258 9.91 3.29 21.33
N SER A 259 10.89 3.73 20.52
CA SER A 259 11.85 4.77 20.95
C SER A 259 11.18 6.13 21.18
N GLN A 260 10.17 6.49 20.39
CA GLN A 260 9.38 7.70 20.59
C GLN A 260 8.59 7.63 21.89
N SER A 261 7.95 6.49 22.18
CA SER A 261 7.23 6.28 23.43
C SER A 261 8.15 6.42 24.67
N ASP A 262 9.39 5.92 24.58
CA ASP A 262 10.38 6.04 25.64
C ASP A 262 10.85 7.50 25.79
N GLN A 263 11.06 8.19 24.68
CA GLN A 263 11.46 9.60 24.67
C GLN A 263 10.37 10.52 25.23
N ASP A 264 9.12 10.27 24.87
CA ASP A 264 7.98 11.02 25.38
C ASP A 264 7.84 10.82 26.89
N ASN A 265 8.04 9.60 27.38
CA ASN A 265 7.96 9.28 28.79
C ASN A 265 9.09 9.95 29.60
N ILE A 266 10.35 9.87 29.16
CA ILE A 266 11.46 10.52 29.87
C ILE A 266 11.30 12.05 29.83
N THR A 267 10.82 12.61 28.74
CA THR A 267 10.57 14.05 28.61
C THR A 267 9.43 14.50 29.52
N HIS A 268 8.38 13.68 29.66
CA HIS A 268 7.26 13.95 30.59
C HIS A 268 7.78 14.08 32.04
N TRP A 269 8.55 13.09 32.50
CA TRP A 269 9.12 13.10 33.84
C TRP A 269 10.14 14.23 34.06
N ALA A 270 10.95 14.54 33.04
CA ALA A 270 11.95 15.59 33.15
C ALA A 270 11.37 17.02 33.26
N ARG A 271 10.12 17.21 32.77
CA ARG A 271 9.41 18.51 32.88
C ARG A 271 8.88 18.80 34.29
N VAL A 272 8.85 17.79 35.16
CA VAL A 272 8.37 17.93 36.53
C VAL A 272 9.53 17.63 37.49
N PRO A 273 10.31 18.65 37.92
CA PRO A 273 11.41 18.44 38.82
C PRO A 273 10.93 17.78 40.11
N LEU A 274 11.65 16.78 40.60
CA LEU A 274 11.35 16.12 41.85
C LEU A 274 11.90 16.95 43.03
N LEU A 275 11.04 17.36 43.96
CA LEU A 275 11.46 17.98 45.17
C LEU A 275 11.90 16.91 46.19
N ALA A 276 13.21 16.77 46.38
CA ALA A 276 13.77 15.85 47.36
C ALA A 276 13.90 16.56 48.73
N ARG A 277 13.34 15.93 49.75
CA ARG A 277 13.48 16.33 51.18
C ARG A 277 14.39 15.29 51.85
N ILE A 278 15.50 15.72 52.33
CA ILE A 278 16.51 14.88 53.01
C ILE A 278 16.53 15.20 54.49
N GLY A 279 16.53 14.17 55.35
CA GLY A 279 16.60 14.34 56.83
C GLY A 279 15.26 14.70 57.50
N VAL A 280 14.13 14.66 56.75
CA VAL A 280 12.82 14.98 57.33
C VAL A 280 12.20 13.73 57.91
N THR A 281 11.77 13.79 59.19
CA THR A 281 11.11 12.68 59.90
C THR A 281 9.57 12.76 59.80
N ASP A 282 9.03 13.88 59.32
CA ASP A 282 7.60 14.12 59.17
C ASP A 282 7.13 13.90 57.71
N SER A 283 5.97 13.24 57.55
CA SER A 283 5.36 12.91 56.25
C SER A 283 4.41 14.01 55.73
N GLU A 284 4.41 15.21 56.29
CA GLU A 284 3.53 16.28 55.78
C GLU A 284 3.93 16.74 54.39
N PRO A 285 2.97 16.84 53.44
CA PRO A 285 3.25 17.28 52.09
C PRO A 285 3.68 18.75 52.07
N VAL A 286 4.78 19.05 51.37
CA VAL A 286 5.22 20.43 51.12
C VAL A 286 4.27 21.08 50.12
N ARG A 287 3.69 22.21 50.45
CA ARG A 287 2.90 23.04 49.53
C ARG A 287 3.86 23.87 48.67
N ILE A 288 3.85 23.67 47.39
CA ILE A 288 4.59 24.49 46.42
C ILE A 288 3.73 25.72 46.11
N GLY A 289 4.26 26.92 46.36
CA GLY A 289 3.57 28.19 46.07
C GLY A 289 3.64 29.25 47.19
N GLY A 290 4.43 29.00 48.24
CA GLY A 290 4.75 29.99 49.28
C GLY A 290 6.15 30.57 49.13
N SER A 291 6.35 31.81 49.58
CA SER A 291 7.63 32.53 49.46
C SER A 291 8.73 32.07 50.44
N THR A 292 8.42 31.24 51.44
CA THR A 292 9.39 30.72 52.43
C THR A 292 9.02 29.31 52.87
N ILE A 293 10.02 28.46 53.07
CA ILE A 293 9.90 27.13 53.67
C ILE A 293 10.77 27.10 54.92
N ASP A 294 10.14 26.99 56.09
CA ASP A 294 10.86 26.78 57.35
C ASP A 294 11.18 25.29 57.49
N MET A 295 12.44 24.99 57.79
CA MET A 295 12.93 23.61 57.88
C MET A 295 13.63 23.36 59.25
N PRO A 296 13.49 22.13 59.80
CA PRO A 296 14.27 21.71 60.96
C PRO A 296 15.79 21.77 60.67
N ARG A 297 16.60 21.85 61.71
CA ARG A 297 18.06 21.77 61.58
C ARG A 297 18.44 20.43 60.99
N ASP A 298 19.47 20.42 60.14
CA ASP A 298 20.02 19.24 59.44
C ASP A 298 19.09 18.63 58.34
N THR A 299 18.17 19.44 57.80
CA THR A 299 17.34 19.06 56.66
C THR A 299 17.80 19.80 55.40
N ASP A 300 17.68 19.16 54.25
CA ASP A 300 17.96 19.73 52.93
C ASP A 300 16.77 19.54 52.00
N ILE A 301 16.47 20.55 51.20
CA ILE A 301 15.47 20.49 50.11
C ILE A 301 16.17 20.91 48.86
N ARG A 302 16.14 20.02 47.85
CA ARG A 302 16.68 20.31 46.55
C ARG A 302 15.77 19.74 45.45
N TYR A 303 15.74 20.45 44.34
CA TYR A 303 15.19 19.88 43.15
C TYR A 303 16.19 18.89 42.55
N ILE A 304 15.68 17.70 42.27
CA ILE A 304 16.42 16.72 41.50
C ILE A 304 15.91 16.85 40.07
N GLU A 305 16.78 17.33 39.19
CA GLU A 305 16.49 17.49 37.78
C GLU A 305 17.28 16.43 36.97
N HIS A 306 16.71 16.03 35.89
CA HIS A 306 17.40 15.18 34.90
C HIS A 306 18.48 16.01 34.19
N SER A 307 19.70 15.45 34.04
CA SER A 307 20.82 16.17 33.41
C SER A 307 20.63 16.57 31.96
N GLY A 308 19.55 16.11 31.33
CA GLY A 308 19.23 16.37 29.91
C GLY A 308 20.08 15.57 28.91
N ALA A 309 21.22 15.02 29.29
CA ALA A 309 22.12 14.31 28.37
C ALA A 309 21.45 13.09 27.73
N ALA A 310 20.70 12.29 28.50
CA ALA A 310 19.95 11.14 27.98
C ALA A 310 18.81 11.56 27.08
N ILE A 311 18.15 12.70 27.35
CA ILE A 311 17.06 13.25 26.52
C ILE A 311 17.61 13.66 25.15
N ASN A 312 18.74 14.36 25.10
CA ASN A 312 19.38 14.78 23.85
C ASN A 312 19.89 13.58 23.05
N ALA A 313 20.48 12.57 23.71
CA ALA A 313 20.89 11.34 23.05
C ALA A 313 19.70 10.57 22.43
N GLY A 314 18.56 10.53 23.15
CA GLY A 314 17.32 9.94 22.65
C GLY A 314 16.76 10.69 21.44
N ALA A 315 16.73 12.02 21.48
CA ALA A 315 16.30 12.86 20.35
C ALA A 315 17.18 12.65 19.12
N ALA A 316 18.51 12.65 19.26
CA ALA A 316 19.43 12.39 18.16
C ALA A 316 19.27 10.97 17.58
N SER A 317 18.95 9.97 18.43
CA SER A 317 18.65 8.61 17.97
C SER A 317 17.36 8.55 17.14
N LEU A 318 16.32 9.29 17.53
CA LEU A 318 15.07 9.40 16.77
C LEU A 318 15.27 10.08 15.42
N GLU A 319 15.98 11.20 15.37
CA GLU A 319 16.33 11.89 14.11
C GLU A 319 17.07 10.94 13.14
N LYS A 320 18.00 10.15 13.68
CA LYS A 320 18.70 9.14 12.89
C LYS A 320 17.74 8.07 12.36
N LEU A 321 16.82 7.56 13.20
CA LEU A 321 15.82 6.58 12.77
C LEU A 321 14.91 7.12 11.67
N GLU A 322 14.47 8.38 11.77
CA GLU A 322 13.70 9.02 10.72
C GLU A 322 14.48 9.13 9.41
N SER A 323 15.76 9.50 9.47
CA SER A 323 16.64 9.52 8.30
C SER A 323 16.82 8.12 7.68
N ASP A 324 17.02 7.10 8.52
CA ASP A 324 17.14 5.70 8.07
C ASP A 324 15.83 5.21 7.41
N MET A 325 14.67 5.58 7.96
CA MET A 325 13.37 5.26 7.37
C MET A 325 13.14 5.95 6.01
N ARG A 326 13.50 7.23 5.90
CA ARG A 326 13.44 7.95 4.60
C ARG A 326 14.32 7.28 3.55
N THR A 327 15.54 6.88 3.94
CA THR A 327 16.48 6.16 3.07
C THR A 327 15.92 4.80 2.66
N ALA A 328 15.35 4.03 3.60
CA ALA A 328 14.75 2.73 3.32
C ALA A 328 13.55 2.85 2.37
N GLY A 329 12.69 3.85 2.55
CA GLY A 329 11.58 4.16 1.63
C GLY A 329 12.05 4.57 0.24
N ALA A 330 13.07 5.41 0.16
CA ALA A 330 13.62 5.89 -1.10
C ALA A 330 14.31 4.81 -1.95
N LYS A 331 14.74 3.68 -1.36
CA LYS A 331 15.40 2.58 -2.08
C LYS A 331 14.58 2.02 -3.25
N LEU A 332 13.26 2.07 -3.18
CA LEU A 332 12.40 1.64 -4.29
C LEU A 332 12.45 2.58 -5.50
N LEU A 333 12.94 3.80 -5.31
CA LEU A 333 13.07 4.83 -6.33
C LEU A 333 14.50 4.93 -6.85
N THR A 334 15.50 4.45 -6.08
CA THR A 334 16.90 4.52 -6.47
C THR A 334 17.21 3.45 -7.50
N LYS A 335 17.87 3.86 -8.58
CA LYS A 335 18.58 2.93 -9.46
C LYS A 335 19.70 2.29 -8.65
N SER A 336 19.90 0.99 -8.81
CA SER A 336 20.97 0.27 -8.11
C SER A 336 22.31 0.79 -8.62
N ILE A 337 22.95 1.68 -7.88
CA ILE A 337 24.35 2.07 -8.14
C ILE A 337 25.23 1.02 -7.44
N GLN A 338 25.55 -0.07 -8.12
CA GLN A 338 26.76 -0.80 -7.79
C GLN A 338 27.93 0.04 -8.28
N SER A 339 28.93 0.21 -7.44
CA SER A 339 30.17 0.94 -7.77
C SER A 339 30.91 0.21 -8.90
N LEU A 340 30.65 0.63 -10.12
CA LEU A 340 31.28 0.15 -11.33
C LEU A 340 32.40 1.12 -11.74
N THR A 341 33.47 0.57 -12.31
CA THR A 341 34.54 1.37 -12.92
C THR A 341 33.99 2.17 -14.09
N ASP A 342 34.48 3.41 -14.31
CA ASP A 342 33.99 4.41 -15.28
C ASP A 342 33.75 3.89 -16.71
N SER A 343 34.39 2.79 -17.13
CA SER A 343 34.19 2.18 -18.47
C SER A 343 32.99 1.25 -18.53
N GLN A 344 32.59 0.61 -17.43
CA GLN A 344 31.42 -0.26 -17.34
C GLN A 344 30.14 0.54 -17.09
N ALA A 345 30.23 1.68 -16.44
CA ALA A 345 29.11 2.57 -16.16
C ALA A 345 28.43 3.13 -17.42
N LYS A 346 29.18 3.28 -18.54
CA LYS A 346 28.61 3.80 -19.80
C LYS A 346 27.75 2.78 -20.56
N ASP A 347 28.07 1.48 -20.47
CA ASP A 347 27.32 0.42 -21.16
C ASP A 347 26.11 -0.09 -20.35
N GLU A 348 26.16 0.02 -19.00
CA GLU A 348 25.06 -0.39 -18.13
C GLU A 348 24.04 0.71 -17.83
N GLN A 349 24.37 1.98 -18.08
CA GLN A 349 23.49 3.15 -17.88
C GLN A 349 22.16 3.06 -18.67
N THR A 350 22.09 2.16 -19.67
CA THR A 350 20.91 1.96 -20.52
C THR A 350 19.89 0.95 -19.97
N ARG A 351 20.14 0.30 -18.83
CA ARG A 351 19.30 -0.80 -18.31
C ARG A 351 18.87 -0.70 -16.84
N GLU A 352 19.26 0.31 -16.10
CA GLU A 352 18.85 0.42 -14.69
C GLU A 352 17.44 1.00 -14.58
N VAL A 353 16.47 0.11 -14.39
CA VAL A 353 15.08 0.46 -14.11
C VAL A 353 14.87 0.46 -12.61
N SER A 354 14.20 1.46 -12.07
CA SER A 354 13.85 1.47 -10.64
C SER A 354 12.92 0.30 -10.29
N ALA A 355 12.97 -0.18 -9.05
CA ALA A 355 12.06 -1.24 -8.59
C ALA A 355 10.60 -0.81 -8.77
N LEU A 356 10.28 0.46 -8.53
CA LEU A 356 8.95 1.01 -8.72
C LEU A 356 8.47 0.91 -10.16
N LYS A 357 9.34 1.18 -11.14
CA LYS A 357 9.00 1.01 -12.56
C LYS A 357 8.73 -0.46 -12.90
N THR A 358 9.52 -1.38 -12.35
CA THR A 358 9.26 -2.83 -12.52
C THR A 358 7.90 -3.22 -11.96
N TYR A 359 7.51 -2.65 -10.80
CA TYR A 359 6.20 -2.91 -10.20
C TYR A 359 5.05 -2.32 -11.02
N ALA A 360 5.27 -1.14 -11.62
CA ALA A 360 4.30 -0.54 -12.54
C ALA A 360 4.10 -1.38 -13.82
N ASN A 361 5.18 -1.90 -14.40
CA ASN A 361 5.07 -2.81 -15.56
C ASN A 361 4.29 -4.09 -15.19
N ARG A 362 4.51 -4.65 -13.99
CA ARG A 362 3.72 -5.80 -13.51
C ARG A 362 2.26 -5.46 -13.30
N LEU A 363 1.95 -4.21 -12.93
CA LEU A 363 0.56 -3.74 -12.85
C LEU A 363 -0.06 -3.67 -14.26
N GLU A 364 0.66 -3.17 -15.27
CA GLU A 364 0.19 -3.18 -16.67
C GLU A 364 -0.18 -4.59 -17.12
N ASP A 365 0.71 -5.56 -16.87
CA ASP A 365 0.47 -6.97 -17.19
C ASP A 365 -0.74 -7.55 -16.43
N ALA A 366 -0.87 -7.23 -15.15
CA ALA A 366 -2.01 -7.68 -14.33
C ALA A 366 -3.34 -7.07 -14.79
N VAL A 367 -3.34 -5.79 -15.17
CA VAL A 367 -4.52 -5.12 -15.73
C VAL A 367 -4.91 -5.73 -17.08
N ALA A 368 -3.94 -6.03 -17.96
CA ALA A 368 -4.23 -6.71 -19.22
C ALA A 368 -4.85 -8.10 -18.99
N GLN A 369 -4.37 -8.87 -18.01
CA GLN A 369 -4.97 -10.15 -17.62
C GLN A 369 -6.39 -9.97 -17.05
N MET A 370 -6.61 -8.95 -16.23
CA MET A 370 -7.94 -8.60 -15.71
C MET A 370 -8.91 -8.27 -16.85
N LEU A 371 -8.51 -7.41 -17.79
CA LEU A 371 -9.31 -7.03 -18.96
C LEU A 371 -9.58 -8.23 -19.88
N TRP A 372 -8.63 -9.15 -20.02
CA TRP A 372 -8.85 -10.42 -20.71
C TRP A 372 -9.96 -11.26 -20.05
N HIS A 373 -10.04 -11.33 -18.72
CA HIS A 373 -11.16 -11.98 -18.03
C HIS A 373 -12.50 -11.27 -18.30
N PHE A 374 -12.51 -9.92 -18.34
CA PHE A 374 -13.69 -9.17 -18.76
C PHE A 374 -14.12 -9.52 -20.18
N ALA A 375 -13.18 -9.55 -21.13
CA ALA A 375 -13.45 -9.92 -22.52
C ALA A 375 -14.05 -11.32 -22.61
N ARG A 376 -13.53 -12.29 -21.86
CA ARG A 376 -14.10 -13.65 -21.80
C ARG A 376 -15.54 -13.66 -21.32
N TRP A 377 -15.88 -12.90 -20.26
CA TRP A 377 -17.27 -12.76 -19.79
C TRP A 377 -18.20 -12.15 -20.84
N LEU A 378 -17.68 -11.28 -21.67
CA LEU A 378 -18.43 -10.58 -22.73
C LEU A 378 -18.41 -11.32 -24.07
N GLY A 379 -17.69 -12.43 -24.17
CA GLY A 379 -17.51 -13.16 -25.43
C GLY A 379 -16.70 -12.41 -26.48
N LEU A 380 -15.81 -11.50 -26.03
CA LEU A 380 -14.92 -10.71 -26.88
C LEU A 380 -13.57 -11.40 -27.05
N PRO A 381 -12.86 -11.16 -28.16
CA PRO A 381 -11.56 -11.81 -28.45
C PRO A 381 -10.43 -11.27 -27.58
N ASP A 382 -10.48 -9.99 -27.19
CA ASP A 382 -9.45 -9.29 -26.40
C ASP A 382 -10.08 -8.24 -25.50
N GLY A 383 -9.41 -7.91 -24.41
CA GLY A 383 -9.83 -6.89 -23.44
C GLY A 383 -9.06 -5.58 -23.55
N GLY A 384 -8.03 -5.51 -24.38
CA GLY A 384 -7.12 -4.38 -24.46
C GLY A 384 -6.09 -4.35 -23.33
N ARG A 385 -5.38 -3.22 -23.21
CA ARG A 385 -4.33 -3.02 -22.23
C ARG A 385 -4.24 -1.56 -21.78
N VAL A 386 -3.43 -1.32 -20.76
CA VAL A 386 -3.08 0.03 -20.30
C VAL A 386 -1.58 0.25 -20.33
N GLU A 387 -1.17 1.53 -20.45
CA GLU A 387 0.20 1.97 -20.26
C GLU A 387 0.27 2.99 -19.12
N ILE A 388 1.26 2.84 -18.26
CA ILE A 388 1.46 3.68 -17.08
C ILE A 388 2.67 4.58 -17.29
N SER A 389 2.43 5.88 -17.42
CA SER A 389 3.44 6.91 -17.65
C SER A 389 3.66 7.76 -16.39
N GLY A 390 3.85 7.10 -15.24
CA GLY A 390 4.08 7.77 -13.96
C GLY A 390 5.49 8.35 -13.81
N ASN A 391 5.68 9.18 -12.79
CA ASN A 391 6.98 9.72 -12.39
C ASN A 391 7.71 8.74 -11.45
N MET A 392 8.27 7.68 -12.02
CA MET A 392 8.85 6.55 -11.29
C MET A 392 10.37 6.64 -11.10
N ASP A 393 11.02 7.54 -11.83
CA ASP A 393 12.45 7.80 -11.71
C ASP A 393 12.67 9.11 -10.96
N ILE A 394 13.56 9.11 -9.96
CA ILE A 394 13.99 10.36 -9.34
C ILE A 394 15.09 10.95 -10.23
N ASP A 395 14.81 12.06 -10.86
CA ASP A 395 15.86 12.95 -11.35
C ASP A 395 16.40 13.73 -10.14
N TYR A 396 17.53 13.27 -9.60
CA TYR A 396 18.17 13.91 -8.44
C TYR A 396 18.71 15.31 -8.74
N ASN A 397 18.87 15.64 -10.00
CA ASN A 397 19.37 16.95 -10.39
C ASN A 397 18.77 17.40 -11.74
N PRO A 398 17.51 17.86 -11.75
CA PRO A 398 16.84 18.30 -12.98
C PRO A 398 17.63 19.37 -13.73
N ALA A 399 18.36 20.22 -13.02
CA ALA A 399 19.19 21.28 -13.63
C ALA A 399 20.38 20.70 -14.43
N VAL A 400 21.06 19.66 -13.88
CA VAL A 400 22.17 19.00 -14.59
C VAL A 400 21.64 18.20 -15.78
N THR A 401 20.51 17.50 -15.62
CA THR A 401 19.90 16.76 -16.74
C THR A 401 19.46 17.69 -17.85
N MET A 402 18.86 18.84 -17.54
CA MET A 402 18.51 19.85 -18.54
C MET A 402 19.73 20.46 -19.22
N GLN A 403 20.80 20.69 -18.49
CA GLN A 403 22.05 21.16 -19.07
C GLN A 403 22.61 20.13 -20.05
N MET A 404 22.65 18.85 -19.67
CA MET A 404 23.09 17.75 -20.54
C MET A 404 22.20 17.59 -21.79
N LEU A 405 20.88 17.66 -21.66
CA LEU A 405 19.96 17.62 -22.82
C LEU A 405 20.19 18.82 -23.76
N ARG A 406 20.47 20.00 -23.20
CA ARG A 406 20.77 21.19 -23.97
C ARG A 406 22.12 21.09 -24.70
N GLU A 407 23.14 20.51 -24.07
CA GLU A 407 24.42 20.19 -24.70
C GLU A 407 24.26 19.22 -25.84
N LEU A 408 23.55 18.10 -25.66
CA LEU A 408 23.24 17.12 -26.70
C LEU A 408 22.44 17.71 -27.86
N HIS A 409 21.58 18.69 -27.60
CA HIS A 409 20.88 19.44 -28.63
C HIS A 409 21.84 20.37 -29.41
N ASN A 410 22.70 21.11 -28.72
CA ASN A 410 23.67 22.03 -29.34
C ASN A 410 24.68 21.23 -30.18
N ASP A 411 25.04 20.01 -29.77
CA ASP A 411 25.90 19.09 -30.50
C ASP A 411 25.22 18.42 -31.71
N GLY A 412 23.94 18.71 -31.93
CA GLY A 412 23.16 18.17 -33.05
C GLY A 412 22.76 16.69 -32.89
N ILE A 413 22.90 16.12 -31.68
CA ILE A 413 22.56 14.73 -31.38
C ILE A 413 21.06 14.56 -31.13
N LEU A 414 20.42 15.56 -30.49
CA LEU A 414 18.99 15.56 -30.20
C LEU A 414 18.27 16.72 -30.89
N SER A 415 17.04 16.48 -31.35
CA SER A 415 16.16 17.53 -31.83
C SER A 415 15.60 18.37 -30.68
N ALA A 416 15.23 19.66 -30.96
CA ALA A 416 14.57 20.51 -29.98
C ALA A 416 13.24 19.89 -29.47
N GLU A 417 12.51 19.19 -30.33
CA GLU A 417 11.30 18.47 -29.96
C GLU A 417 11.60 17.36 -28.94
N THR A 418 12.68 16.61 -29.15
CA THR A 418 13.10 15.56 -28.20
C THR A 418 13.45 16.16 -26.85
N VAL A 419 14.18 17.28 -26.80
CA VAL A 419 14.50 18.00 -25.57
C VAL A 419 13.23 18.49 -24.86
N PHE A 420 12.27 19.05 -25.61
CA PHE A 420 10.98 19.48 -25.10
C PHE A 420 10.20 18.32 -24.49
N ARG A 421 10.08 17.19 -25.18
CA ARG A 421 9.40 15.97 -24.69
C ARG A 421 10.09 15.39 -23.46
N GLU A 422 11.42 15.38 -23.42
CA GLU A 422 12.18 14.91 -22.26
C GLU A 422 12.02 15.85 -21.04
N ALA A 423 11.88 17.16 -21.28
CA ALA A 423 11.56 18.13 -20.23
C ALA A 423 10.14 17.94 -19.67
N GLN A 424 9.17 17.61 -20.54
CA GLN A 424 7.82 17.25 -20.12
C GLN A 424 7.78 15.95 -19.29
N LYS A 425 8.50 14.92 -19.73
CA LYS A 425 8.60 13.65 -18.98
C LYS A 425 9.14 13.82 -17.57
N ARG A 426 9.98 14.83 -17.36
CA ARG A 426 10.62 15.13 -16.06
C ARG A 426 9.91 16.23 -15.28
N ASP A 427 8.73 16.66 -15.74
CA ASP A 427 7.93 17.72 -15.12
C ASP A 427 8.68 19.07 -14.96
N ILE A 428 9.69 19.31 -15.81
CA ILE A 428 10.43 20.56 -15.86
C ILE A 428 9.57 21.63 -16.55
N ILE A 429 8.76 21.23 -17.53
CA ILE A 429 7.73 22.06 -18.17
C ILE A 429 6.38 21.35 -18.10
N SER A 430 5.28 22.13 -18.17
CA SER A 430 3.93 21.56 -18.09
C SER A 430 3.69 20.49 -19.16
N PRO A 431 3.09 19.34 -18.82
CA PRO A 431 2.69 18.33 -19.80
C PRO A 431 1.61 18.81 -20.78
N ASP A 432 0.86 19.88 -20.41
CA ASP A 432 -0.21 20.44 -21.26
C ASP A 432 0.32 21.34 -22.38
N LEU A 433 1.62 21.62 -22.40
CA LEU A 433 2.22 22.41 -23.47
C LEU A 433 2.32 21.59 -24.75
N ASP A 434 1.76 22.13 -25.83
CA ASP A 434 1.88 21.53 -27.17
C ASP A 434 3.14 22.05 -27.88
N TRP A 435 3.91 21.12 -28.44
CA TRP A 435 5.15 21.44 -29.16
C TRP A 435 4.90 22.37 -30.36
N GLU A 436 3.88 22.09 -31.17
CA GLU A 436 3.58 22.88 -32.36
C GLU A 436 3.12 24.30 -31.96
N GLY A 437 2.27 24.40 -30.92
CA GLY A 437 1.82 25.66 -30.35
C GLY A 437 2.97 26.51 -29.79
N GLU A 438 3.93 25.90 -29.09
CA GLU A 438 5.12 26.60 -28.60
C GLU A 438 6.05 27.03 -29.72
N GLN A 439 6.24 26.25 -30.77
CA GLN A 439 6.98 26.62 -31.95
C GLN A 439 6.35 27.83 -32.69
N LEU A 440 5.03 27.88 -32.77
CA LEU A 440 4.32 29.03 -33.36
C LEU A 440 4.52 30.31 -32.52
N LYS A 441 4.47 30.20 -31.20
CA LYS A 441 4.72 31.34 -30.29
C LYS A 441 6.15 31.84 -30.40
N ILE A 442 7.15 30.96 -30.46
CA ILE A 442 8.56 31.32 -30.64
C ILE A 442 8.78 32.06 -31.96
N ARG A 443 8.18 31.57 -33.05
CA ARG A 443 8.27 32.23 -34.37
C ARG A 443 7.55 33.58 -34.40
N ALA A 444 6.41 33.70 -33.71
CA ALA A 444 5.67 34.96 -33.61
C ALA A 444 6.39 36.00 -32.74
N GLY A 445 6.98 35.57 -31.58
CA GLY A 445 7.74 36.46 -30.70
C GLY A 445 9.13 36.87 -31.21
N GLY A 446 9.69 36.13 -32.18
CA GLY A 446 10.95 36.51 -32.83
C GLY A 446 10.87 37.68 -33.85
N HIS A 447 9.66 38.21 -34.10
CA HIS A 447 9.46 39.36 -34.99
C HIS A 447 9.43 40.71 -34.28
N ASP A 448 9.35 40.76 -32.95
CA ASP A 448 9.31 41.99 -32.15
C ASP A 448 10.70 42.42 -31.55
N ALA A 449 11.77 41.70 -31.87
CA ALA A 449 13.13 41.99 -31.38
C ALA A 449 14.09 42.28 -32.56
N GLY A 450 13.65 43.12 -33.48
CA GLY A 450 14.47 43.65 -34.61
C GLY A 450 14.49 45.17 -34.65
#